data_77d4e75cc9ecf8ffce2d538200acdfe0
#
_entry.id   77d4e75cc9ecf8ffce2d538200acdfe0
#
_cell.length_a   1.000
_cell.length_b   1.000
_cell.length_c   1.000
_cell.angle_alpha   90.00
_cell.angle_beta   90.00
_cell.angle_gamma   90.00
#
_symmetry.space_group_name_H-M   'P 1'
#
loop_
_entity.id
_entity.type
_entity.pdbx_description
1 polymer ?
#
loop_
_entity_poly.entity_id
_entity_poly.type
_entity_poly.pdbx_seq_one_letter_code
_entity_poly.pdbx_strand_id
1 'polypeptide(L)'
;MRLRSIVLSPNRVDVMTPALTGVACPIYVADRKVISSVVGFDMHRGVVGSAFRPDPLTLDEVLSHPPLYGPRHRIAILEGLSDHENLGAIARSARAFHIDAIVIDPTCADPYYRRTVRVSMGEILFLPIVNMNIAEAMSVVRRKSGSVLAFTPNDHATSLLDFVDTKPGPLALVFGSEGNGLPAETLSAADHQIRIPIAHDVDSLNVGHAAAVAFALTTPR
;
A
#
# COMPACT_ATOMS: atom_id res chain seq x y z
N MET A 1 14.86 4.01 1.91
CA MET A 1 14.65 4.85 3.12
C MET A 1 15.96 4.95 3.88
N ARG A 2 16.39 6.16 4.33
CA ARG A 2 17.65 6.37 5.07
C ARG A 2 17.40 6.34 6.57
N LEU A 3 18.12 5.48 7.31
CA LEU A 3 18.04 5.41 8.76
C LEU A 3 18.64 6.68 9.40
N ARG A 4 17.99 7.17 10.45
CA ARG A 4 18.43 8.30 11.26
C ARG A 4 19.12 7.83 12.55
N SER A 5 18.56 6.83 13.21
CA SER A 5 19.11 6.22 14.41
C SER A 5 18.43 4.88 14.71
N ILE A 6 19.10 4.03 15.48
CA ILE A 6 18.55 2.79 16.00
C ILE A 6 18.77 2.76 17.49
N VAL A 7 17.81 2.27 18.26
CA VAL A 7 17.98 1.99 19.68
C VAL A 7 17.65 0.52 19.96
N LEU A 8 18.51 -0.13 20.76
CA LEU A 8 18.44 -1.53 21.10
C LEU A 8 18.37 -1.71 22.62
N SER A 9 17.62 -2.70 23.09
CA SER A 9 17.81 -3.20 24.45
C SER A 9 19.08 -4.08 24.52
N PRO A 10 19.76 -4.16 25.69
CA PRO A 10 21.01 -4.90 25.81
C PRO A 10 20.95 -6.34 25.31
N ASN A 11 19.86 -7.05 25.58
CA ASN A 11 19.63 -8.43 25.14
C ASN A 11 19.40 -8.61 23.63
N ARG A 12 19.37 -7.51 22.86
CA ARG A 12 19.22 -7.54 21.40
C ARG A 12 20.51 -7.24 20.65
N VAL A 13 21.54 -6.78 21.31
CA VAL A 13 22.79 -6.35 20.68
C VAL A 13 23.39 -7.48 19.85
N ASP A 14 23.65 -8.64 20.46
CA ASP A 14 24.33 -9.76 19.78
C ASP A 14 23.50 -10.29 18.60
N VAL A 15 22.18 -10.41 18.79
CA VAL A 15 21.26 -10.89 17.74
C VAL A 15 21.18 -9.92 16.55
N MET A 16 21.27 -8.62 16.81
CA MET A 16 21.13 -7.58 15.78
C MET A 16 22.46 -7.20 15.12
N THR A 17 23.60 -7.49 15.74
CA THR A 17 24.93 -7.14 15.22
C THR A 17 25.13 -7.52 13.74
N PRO A 18 24.78 -8.74 13.28
CA PRO A 18 24.94 -9.09 11.86
C PRO A 18 24.11 -8.23 10.91
N ALA A 19 22.87 -7.89 11.31
CA ALA A 19 21.95 -7.06 10.51
C ALA A 19 22.33 -5.58 10.51
N LEU A 20 23.14 -5.15 11.47
CA LEU A 20 23.58 -3.76 11.65
C LEU A 20 24.98 -3.48 11.07
N THR A 21 25.65 -4.50 10.56
CA THR A 21 26.97 -4.34 9.93
C THR A 21 26.85 -3.44 8.71
N GLY A 22 27.64 -2.35 8.69
CA GLY A 22 27.63 -1.37 7.59
C GLY A 22 26.51 -0.33 7.65
N VAL A 23 25.66 -0.34 8.66
CA VAL A 23 24.63 0.69 8.85
C VAL A 23 25.26 2.01 9.28
N ALA A 24 25.08 3.05 8.47
CA ALA A 24 25.69 4.38 8.68
C ALA A 24 24.74 5.31 9.47
N CYS A 25 24.33 4.90 10.67
CA CYS A 25 23.62 5.78 11.61
C CYS A 25 24.01 5.48 13.05
N PRO A 26 23.77 6.40 14.00
CA PRO A 26 23.99 6.14 15.42
C PRO A 26 23.15 4.96 15.93
N ILE A 27 23.80 4.07 16.70
CA ILE A 27 23.16 2.94 17.37
C ILE A 27 23.32 3.15 18.87
N TYR A 28 22.19 3.22 19.57
CA TYR A 28 22.14 3.41 21.01
C TYR A 28 21.72 2.11 21.68
N VAL A 29 22.30 1.86 22.86
CA VAL A 29 21.91 0.75 23.73
C VAL A 29 21.37 1.33 25.03
N ALA A 30 20.16 0.96 25.40
CA ALA A 30 19.51 1.46 26.61
C ALA A 30 18.55 0.41 27.18
N ASP A 31 18.30 0.50 28.48
CA ASP A 31 17.32 -0.35 29.14
C ASP A 31 15.90 -0.12 28.60
N ARG A 32 15.11 -1.18 28.60
CA ARG A 32 13.73 -1.16 28.07
C ARG A 32 12.87 -0.03 28.64
N LYS A 33 13.04 0.30 29.95
CA LYS A 33 12.32 1.40 30.59
C LYS A 33 12.67 2.75 29.97
N VAL A 34 13.95 2.99 29.73
CA VAL A 34 14.46 4.21 29.09
C VAL A 34 13.95 4.30 27.65
N ILE A 35 14.02 3.20 26.90
CA ILE A 35 13.52 3.17 25.52
C ILE A 35 12.01 3.50 25.51
N SER A 36 11.22 2.85 26.36
CA SER A 36 9.78 3.09 26.44
C SER A 36 9.42 4.53 26.78
N SER A 37 10.19 5.19 27.66
CA SER A 37 9.98 6.60 28.01
C SER A 37 10.28 7.55 26.84
N VAL A 38 11.28 7.23 26.02
CA VAL A 38 11.67 8.04 24.84
C VAL A 38 10.67 7.89 23.70
N VAL A 39 10.20 6.66 23.45
CA VAL A 39 9.29 6.39 22.32
C VAL A 39 7.81 6.62 22.66
N GLY A 40 7.48 6.80 23.93
CA GLY A 40 6.12 7.08 24.39
C GLY A 40 5.16 5.88 24.38
N PHE A 41 5.69 4.65 24.33
CA PHE A 41 4.89 3.42 24.42
C PHE A 41 5.70 2.26 24.98
N ASP A 42 5.02 1.23 25.52
CA ASP A 42 5.71 0.05 26.06
C ASP A 42 6.38 -0.77 24.95
N MET A 43 7.71 -0.89 25.08
CA MET A 43 8.57 -1.53 24.10
C MET A 43 8.68 -3.03 24.38
N HIS A 44 8.03 -3.87 23.58
CA HIS A 44 8.07 -5.32 23.75
C HIS A 44 9.22 -6.02 23.02
N ARG A 45 9.63 -5.52 21.84
CA ARG A 45 10.60 -6.21 20.97
C ARG A 45 12.04 -5.82 21.16
N GLY A 46 12.32 -4.75 21.88
CA GLY A 46 13.68 -4.29 22.22
C GLY A 46 14.49 -3.69 21.06
N VAL A 47 13.84 -3.34 19.93
CA VAL A 47 14.49 -2.67 18.78
C VAL A 47 13.54 -1.63 18.23
N VAL A 48 14.03 -0.39 18.07
CA VAL A 48 13.33 0.70 17.37
C VAL A 48 14.30 1.41 16.43
N GLY A 49 13.87 1.64 15.21
CA GLY A 49 14.55 2.47 14.24
C GLY A 49 13.78 3.77 13.99
N SER A 50 14.52 4.87 13.84
CA SER A 50 14.03 6.12 13.28
C SER A 50 14.63 6.31 11.89
N ALA A 51 13.82 6.70 10.93
CA ALA A 51 14.27 6.91 9.55
C ALA A 51 13.71 8.23 9.00
N PHE A 52 14.39 8.77 8.00
CA PHE A 52 13.84 9.86 7.22
C PHE A 52 12.77 9.30 6.27
N ARG A 53 11.69 10.07 6.07
CA ARG A 53 10.75 9.74 5.01
C ARG A 53 11.46 9.76 3.66
N PRO A 54 11.06 8.89 2.72
CA PRO A 54 11.56 9.00 1.35
C PRO A 54 11.12 10.32 0.72
N ASP A 55 11.86 10.76 -0.28
CA ASP A 55 11.46 11.91 -1.08
C ASP A 55 10.12 11.60 -1.78
N PRO A 56 9.24 12.62 -1.96
CA PRO A 56 8.00 12.44 -2.69
C PRO A 56 8.26 11.92 -4.11
N LEU A 57 7.45 10.95 -4.54
CA LEU A 57 7.47 10.41 -5.89
C LEU A 57 6.22 10.88 -6.65
N THR A 58 6.36 11.11 -7.93
CA THR A 58 5.23 11.30 -8.85
C THR A 58 4.85 9.98 -9.50
N LEU A 59 3.59 9.85 -9.92
CA LEU A 59 3.14 8.67 -10.62
C LEU A 59 3.80 8.54 -12.00
N ASP A 60 4.07 9.66 -12.67
CA ASP A 60 4.80 9.65 -13.95
C ASP A 60 6.23 9.12 -13.80
N GLU A 61 6.92 9.43 -12.71
CA GLU A 61 8.25 8.85 -12.43
C GLU A 61 8.16 7.34 -12.24
N VAL A 62 7.19 6.84 -11.47
CA VAL A 62 6.98 5.41 -11.30
C VAL A 62 6.74 4.73 -12.65
N LEU A 63 5.84 5.28 -13.47
CA LEU A 63 5.45 4.73 -14.78
C LEU A 63 6.52 4.94 -15.87
N SER A 64 7.59 5.66 -15.60
CA SER A 64 8.74 5.81 -16.52
C SER A 64 9.74 4.66 -16.43
N HIS A 65 9.70 3.89 -15.34
CA HIS A 65 10.53 2.70 -15.16
C HIS A 65 9.81 1.46 -15.73
N PRO A 66 10.51 0.36 -16.01
CA PRO A 66 9.86 -0.91 -16.34
C PRO A 66 8.99 -1.42 -15.18
N PRO A 67 7.87 -2.12 -15.46
CA PRO A 67 7.09 -2.75 -14.41
C PRO A 67 7.91 -3.79 -13.64
N LEU A 68 7.62 -3.97 -12.35
CA LEU A 68 8.31 -4.94 -11.49
C LEU A 68 8.05 -6.37 -11.94
N TYR A 69 6.87 -6.62 -12.51
CA TYR A 69 6.48 -7.95 -12.96
C TYR A 69 5.45 -7.90 -14.10
N GLY A 70 5.63 -8.71 -15.12
CA GLY A 70 4.68 -8.81 -16.25
C GLY A 70 4.84 -7.70 -17.29
N PRO A 71 3.90 -7.61 -18.25
CA PRO A 71 4.03 -6.76 -19.42
C PRO A 71 3.65 -5.29 -19.17
N ARG A 72 3.00 -4.96 -18.03
CA ARG A 72 2.48 -3.62 -17.72
C ARG A 72 2.51 -3.33 -16.23
N HIS A 73 2.51 -2.04 -15.88
CA HIS A 73 2.37 -1.61 -14.48
C HIS A 73 1.00 -1.97 -13.92
N ARG A 74 0.99 -2.31 -12.64
CA ARG A 74 -0.20 -2.52 -11.84
C ARG A 74 -0.15 -1.59 -10.62
N ILE A 75 -1.11 -0.68 -10.52
CA ILE A 75 -1.15 0.38 -9.52
C ILE A 75 -2.36 0.19 -8.62
N ALA A 76 -2.17 0.22 -7.32
CA ALA A 76 -3.28 0.33 -6.38
C ALA A 76 -3.55 1.81 -6.10
N ILE A 77 -4.80 2.24 -6.22
CA ILE A 77 -5.25 3.60 -5.88
C ILE A 77 -6.22 3.48 -4.71
N LEU A 78 -5.92 4.17 -3.61
CA LEU A 78 -6.69 4.11 -2.37
C LEU A 78 -7.29 5.48 -2.08
N GLU A 79 -8.61 5.54 -1.92
CA GLU A 79 -9.35 6.77 -1.68
C GLU A 79 -10.04 6.75 -0.31
N GLY A 80 -9.69 7.73 0.55
CA GLY A 80 -10.31 7.88 1.86
C GLY A 80 -10.02 6.76 2.86
N LEU A 81 -8.96 5.99 2.65
CA LEU A 81 -8.60 4.85 3.51
C LEU A 81 -7.91 5.32 4.78
N SER A 82 -8.68 5.60 5.83
CA SER A 82 -8.18 6.18 7.08
C SER A 82 -7.64 5.16 8.09
N ASP A 83 -7.94 3.86 7.92
CA ASP A 83 -7.45 2.82 8.84
C ASP A 83 -6.05 2.34 8.46
N HIS A 84 -5.12 2.49 9.40
CA HIS A 84 -3.74 2.03 9.28
C HIS A 84 -3.61 0.50 9.15
N GLU A 85 -4.53 -0.28 9.71
CA GLU A 85 -4.49 -1.74 9.59
C GLU A 85 -4.81 -2.19 8.17
N ASN A 86 -5.85 -1.60 7.57
CA ASN A 86 -6.22 -1.89 6.20
C ASN A 86 -5.14 -1.43 5.21
N LEU A 87 -4.59 -0.22 5.40
CA LEU A 87 -3.47 0.24 4.57
C LEU A 87 -2.25 -0.69 4.69
N GLY A 88 -1.93 -1.15 5.91
CA GLY A 88 -0.84 -2.09 6.13
C GLY A 88 -1.07 -3.46 5.49
N ALA A 89 -2.29 -3.99 5.58
CA ALA A 89 -2.69 -5.25 4.96
C ALA A 89 -2.64 -5.18 3.42
N ILE A 90 -3.15 -4.08 2.85
CA ILE A 90 -3.09 -3.81 1.41
C ILE A 90 -1.64 -3.73 0.95
N ALA A 91 -0.79 -2.99 1.64
CA ALA A 91 0.62 -2.85 1.28
C ALA A 91 1.36 -4.20 1.29
N ARG A 92 1.08 -5.05 2.27
CA ARG A 92 1.64 -6.40 2.33
C ARG A 92 1.21 -7.26 1.14
N SER A 93 -0.08 -7.22 0.81
CA SER A 93 -0.64 -7.94 -0.35
C SER A 93 -0.12 -7.36 -1.67
N ALA A 94 0.02 -6.04 -1.77
CA ALA A 94 0.57 -5.37 -2.93
C ALA A 94 1.99 -5.85 -3.26
N ARG A 95 2.85 -5.97 -2.24
CA ARG A 95 4.19 -6.54 -2.41
C ARG A 95 4.15 -8.00 -2.84
N ALA A 96 3.30 -8.81 -2.19
CA ALA A 96 3.18 -10.24 -2.48
C ALA A 96 2.73 -10.51 -3.92
N PHE A 97 1.91 -9.63 -4.50
CA PHE A 97 1.35 -9.77 -5.84
C PHE A 97 1.94 -8.79 -6.86
N HIS A 98 3.13 -8.24 -6.60
CA HIS A 98 3.88 -7.40 -7.53
C HIS A 98 3.11 -6.17 -8.02
N ILE A 99 2.43 -5.46 -7.13
CA ILE A 99 1.91 -4.12 -7.40
C ILE A 99 3.09 -3.15 -7.43
N ASP A 100 3.19 -2.33 -8.46
CA ASP A 100 4.34 -1.46 -8.71
C ASP A 100 4.34 -0.22 -7.82
N ALA A 101 3.16 0.31 -7.48
CA ALA A 101 3.00 1.45 -6.58
C ALA A 101 1.64 1.48 -5.91
N ILE A 102 1.56 2.18 -4.78
CA ILE A 102 0.30 2.57 -4.15
C ILE A 102 0.16 4.08 -4.26
N VAL A 103 -0.95 4.53 -4.84
CA VAL A 103 -1.39 5.93 -4.80
C VAL A 103 -2.38 6.08 -3.65
N ILE A 104 -2.18 7.08 -2.81
CA ILE A 104 -3.06 7.46 -1.71
C ILE A 104 -3.52 8.90 -1.87
N ASP A 105 -4.76 9.19 -1.52
CA ASP A 105 -5.21 10.57 -1.42
C ASP A 105 -4.76 11.20 -0.07
N PRO A 106 -4.85 12.55 0.07
CA PRO A 106 -4.44 13.24 1.28
C PRO A 106 -5.24 12.88 2.53
N THR A 107 -6.38 12.20 2.41
CA THR A 107 -7.23 11.79 3.53
C THR A 107 -6.95 10.38 4.02
N CYS A 108 -6.13 9.63 3.29
CA CYS A 108 -5.68 8.31 3.68
C CYS A 108 -4.77 8.34 4.93
N ALA A 109 -4.72 7.21 5.62
CA ALA A 109 -3.80 7.00 6.72
C ALA A 109 -2.34 7.18 6.29
N ASP A 110 -1.49 7.63 7.22
CA ASP A 110 -0.05 7.77 6.98
C ASP A 110 0.60 6.41 6.73
N PRO A 111 1.19 6.17 5.53
CA PRO A 111 1.83 4.91 5.18
C PRO A 111 3.06 4.59 6.04
N TYR A 112 3.72 5.63 6.58
CA TYR A 112 4.93 5.48 7.39
C TYR A 112 4.64 5.53 8.91
N TYR A 113 3.38 5.60 9.30
CA TYR A 113 3.03 5.49 10.70
C TYR A 113 3.35 4.08 11.22
N ARG A 114 3.86 3.99 12.45
CA ARG A 114 4.34 2.73 13.04
C ARG A 114 3.35 1.56 12.95
N ARG A 115 2.02 1.83 13.03
CA ARG A 115 0.98 0.79 12.96
C ARG A 115 0.91 0.20 11.56
N THR A 116 0.89 1.05 10.53
CA THR A 116 0.91 0.65 9.12
C THR A 116 2.16 -0.17 8.79
N VAL A 117 3.34 0.33 9.18
CA VAL A 117 4.61 -0.40 8.99
C VAL A 117 4.59 -1.76 9.69
N ARG A 118 4.06 -1.83 10.91
CA ARG A 118 4.00 -3.07 11.68
C ARG A 118 3.03 -4.08 11.07
N VAL A 119 1.83 -3.66 10.66
CA VAL A 119 0.82 -4.54 10.04
C VAL A 119 1.29 -5.06 8.70
N SER A 120 1.92 -4.22 7.89
CA SER A 120 2.54 -4.64 6.63
C SER A 120 3.78 -5.53 6.82
N MET A 121 4.21 -5.81 8.04
CA MET A 121 5.49 -6.48 8.36
C MET A 121 6.71 -5.77 7.77
N GLY A 122 6.62 -4.46 7.57
CA GLY A 122 7.65 -3.63 6.94
C GLY A 122 7.58 -3.56 5.42
N GLU A 123 6.73 -4.33 4.75
CA GLU A 123 6.67 -4.40 3.29
C GLU A 123 6.32 -3.05 2.64
N ILE A 124 5.57 -2.20 3.33
CA ILE A 124 5.24 -0.86 2.84
C ILE A 124 6.47 0.02 2.62
N LEU A 125 7.58 -0.25 3.32
CA LEU A 125 8.83 0.50 3.17
C LEU A 125 9.57 0.22 1.85
N PHE A 126 9.16 -0.82 1.13
CA PHE A 126 9.73 -1.25 -0.16
C PHE A 126 8.82 -0.92 -1.35
N LEU A 127 7.65 -0.31 -1.09
CA LEU A 127 6.73 0.11 -2.12
C LEU A 127 6.91 1.59 -2.46
N PRO A 128 6.89 1.99 -3.73
CA PRO A 128 6.64 3.36 -4.14
C PRO A 128 5.26 3.82 -3.64
N ILE A 129 5.23 4.88 -2.83
CA ILE A 129 3.99 5.49 -2.35
C ILE A 129 3.90 6.89 -2.96
N VAL A 130 2.81 7.13 -3.68
CA VAL A 130 2.51 8.42 -4.32
C VAL A 130 1.33 9.05 -3.61
N ASN A 131 1.48 10.29 -3.13
CA ASN A 131 0.38 11.05 -2.55
C ASN A 131 -0.12 12.06 -3.57
N MET A 132 -1.34 11.89 -4.07
CA MET A 132 -1.93 12.77 -5.07
C MET A 132 -3.46 12.63 -5.11
N ASN A 133 -4.11 13.59 -5.78
CA ASN A 133 -5.55 13.55 -6.01
C ASN A 133 -5.92 12.33 -6.91
N ILE A 134 -7.03 11.66 -6.58
CA ILE A 134 -7.46 10.43 -7.26
C ILE A 134 -7.83 10.69 -8.74
N ALA A 135 -8.55 11.77 -9.03
CA ALA A 135 -8.91 12.12 -10.41
C ALA A 135 -7.67 12.39 -11.27
N GLU A 136 -6.65 13.03 -10.67
CA GLU A 136 -5.36 13.26 -11.32
C GLU A 136 -4.63 11.94 -11.57
N ALA A 137 -4.58 11.04 -10.60
CA ALA A 137 -3.99 9.71 -10.75
C ALA A 137 -4.63 8.91 -11.89
N MET A 138 -5.97 8.89 -11.93
CA MET A 138 -6.72 8.26 -13.02
C MET A 138 -6.40 8.88 -14.39
N SER A 139 -6.24 10.20 -14.44
CA SER A 139 -5.85 10.91 -15.66
C SER A 139 -4.45 10.53 -16.14
N VAL A 140 -3.48 10.40 -15.22
CA VAL A 140 -2.12 9.90 -15.54
C VAL A 140 -2.18 8.52 -16.17
N VAL A 141 -2.92 7.59 -15.55
CA VAL A 141 -3.08 6.21 -16.05
C VAL A 141 -3.64 6.21 -17.48
N ARG A 142 -4.70 7.00 -17.74
CA ARG A 142 -5.33 7.08 -19.06
C ARG A 142 -4.41 7.70 -20.13
N ARG A 143 -3.63 8.73 -19.79
CA ARG A 143 -2.65 9.30 -20.73
C ARG A 143 -1.61 8.29 -21.20
N LYS A 144 -1.35 7.24 -20.40
CA LYS A 144 -0.47 6.11 -20.73
C LYS A 144 -1.22 4.94 -21.37
N SER A 145 -2.43 5.16 -21.90
CA SER A 145 -3.29 4.12 -22.50
C SER A 145 -3.65 2.98 -21.53
N GLY A 146 -3.75 3.30 -20.27
CA GLY A 146 -4.11 2.37 -19.19
C GLY A 146 -5.59 2.24 -18.96
N SER A 147 -5.97 1.31 -18.07
CA SER A 147 -7.33 1.07 -17.59
C SER A 147 -7.46 1.40 -16.11
N VAL A 148 -8.61 1.98 -15.74
CA VAL A 148 -8.97 2.28 -14.35
C VAL A 148 -10.17 1.44 -13.95
N LEU A 149 -9.96 0.54 -12.99
CA LEU A 149 -10.96 -0.37 -12.44
C LEU A 149 -11.36 0.10 -11.04
N ALA A 150 -12.60 0.57 -10.88
CA ALA A 150 -13.15 0.95 -9.58
C ALA A 150 -13.87 -0.24 -8.95
N PHE A 151 -13.37 -0.68 -7.78
CA PHE A 151 -13.95 -1.80 -7.06
C PHE A 151 -15.14 -1.36 -6.21
N THR A 152 -16.27 -2.04 -6.42
CA THR A 152 -17.53 -1.78 -5.72
C THR A 152 -18.29 -3.09 -5.50
N PRO A 153 -19.06 -3.26 -4.41
CA PRO A 153 -19.91 -4.42 -4.22
C PRO A 153 -21.21 -4.40 -5.06
N ASN A 154 -21.43 -3.34 -5.86
CA ASN A 154 -22.67 -3.17 -6.63
C ASN A 154 -22.89 -4.33 -7.60
N ASP A 155 -24.10 -4.91 -7.58
CA ASP A 155 -24.48 -6.04 -8.43
C ASP A 155 -24.49 -5.73 -9.94
N HIS A 156 -24.62 -4.46 -10.31
CA HIS A 156 -24.52 -4.04 -11.71
C HIS A 156 -23.08 -3.92 -12.23
N ALA A 157 -22.07 -4.01 -11.34
CA ALA A 157 -20.69 -3.98 -11.74
C ALA A 157 -20.26 -5.29 -12.41
N THR A 158 -19.31 -5.20 -13.34
CA THR A 158 -18.75 -6.37 -14.03
C THR A 158 -18.02 -7.29 -13.04
N SER A 159 -18.26 -8.58 -13.11
CA SER A 159 -17.53 -9.56 -12.31
C SER A 159 -16.04 -9.51 -12.66
N LEU A 160 -15.18 -9.49 -11.65
CA LEU A 160 -13.72 -9.57 -11.87
C LEU A 160 -13.30 -10.84 -12.58
N LEU A 161 -14.05 -11.93 -12.43
CA LEU A 161 -13.75 -13.22 -13.08
C LEU A 161 -14.07 -13.20 -14.59
N ASP A 162 -14.98 -12.33 -15.01
CA ASP A 162 -15.40 -12.19 -16.41
C ASP A 162 -14.72 -11.00 -17.10
N PHE A 163 -13.99 -10.19 -16.33
CA PHE A 163 -13.33 -8.99 -16.86
C PHE A 163 -12.09 -9.33 -17.68
N VAL A 164 -12.03 -8.80 -18.89
CA VAL A 164 -10.87 -8.91 -19.79
C VAL A 164 -10.43 -7.49 -20.15
N ASP A 165 -9.22 -7.12 -19.74
CA ASP A 165 -8.63 -5.86 -20.15
C ASP A 165 -7.80 -6.01 -21.43
N THR A 166 -8.11 -5.17 -22.40
CA THR A 166 -7.44 -5.18 -23.72
C THR A 166 -6.46 -4.01 -23.90
N LYS A 167 -6.40 -3.07 -22.95
CA LYS A 167 -5.50 -1.92 -23.06
C LYS A 167 -4.06 -2.31 -22.70
N PRO A 168 -3.05 -1.81 -23.45
CA PRO A 168 -1.64 -2.18 -23.23
C PRO A 168 -0.99 -1.42 -22.08
N GLY A 169 -1.57 -0.31 -21.65
CA GLY A 169 -1.01 0.57 -20.63
C GLY A 169 -1.20 0.08 -19.19
N PRO A 170 -0.91 0.92 -18.20
CA PRO A 170 -1.03 0.57 -16.78
C PRO A 170 -2.43 0.13 -16.39
N LEU A 171 -2.52 -0.82 -15.45
CA LEU A 171 -3.76 -1.22 -14.82
C LEU A 171 -3.87 -0.60 -13.42
N ALA A 172 -4.80 0.31 -13.23
CA ALA A 172 -5.11 0.90 -11.94
C ALA A 172 -6.30 0.22 -11.28
N LEU A 173 -6.13 -0.19 -10.03
CA LEU A 173 -7.11 -0.87 -9.20
C LEU A 173 -7.50 0.08 -8.07
N VAL A 174 -8.72 0.64 -8.11
CA VAL A 174 -9.18 1.71 -7.22
C VAL A 174 -10.06 1.13 -6.12
N PHE A 175 -9.72 1.41 -4.86
CA PHE A 175 -10.45 0.96 -3.68
C PHE A 175 -10.82 2.15 -2.80
N GLY A 176 -12.05 2.15 -2.27
CA GLY A 176 -12.55 3.18 -1.37
C GLY A 176 -12.42 2.83 0.11
N SER A 177 -12.91 3.74 0.95
CA SER A 177 -12.95 3.58 2.41
C SER A 177 -13.90 2.46 2.85
N GLU A 178 -13.71 1.98 4.09
CA GLU A 178 -14.65 1.11 4.76
C GLU A 178 -15.95 1.88 5.06
N GLY A 179 -17.06 1.29 4.76
CA GLY A 179 -18.39 1.86 5.00
C GLY A 179 -18.96 2.60 3.80
N ASN A 180 -18.37 3.70 3.38
CA ASN A 180 -18.90 4.49 2.26
C ASN A 180 -18.45 3.99 0.87
N GLY A 181 -17.38 3.20 0.81
CA GLY A 181 -16.79 2.76 -0.45
C GLY A 181 -16.18 3.93 -1.25
N LEU A 182 -16.24 3.82 -2.56
CA LEU A 182 -15.80 4.87 -3.48
C LEU A 182 -16.89 5.93 -3.69
N PRO A 183 -16.53 7.22 -3.76
CA PRO A 183 -17.46 8.29 -4.14
C PRO A 183 -18.08 8.05 -5.51
N ALA A 184 -19.32 8.53 -5.71
CA ALA A 184 -20.02 8.41 -6.98
C ALA A 184 -19.25 9.04 -8.15
N GLU A 185 -18.51 10.12 -7.88
CA GLU A 185 -17.67 10.78 -8.88
C GLU A 185 -16.55 9.85 -9.35
N THR A 186 -15.87 9.17 -8.42
CA THR A 186 -14.78 8.22 -8.73
C THR A 186 -15.32 7.01 -9.49
N LEU A 187 -16.48 6.46 -9.06
CA LEU A 187 -17.14 5.35 -9.74
C LEU A 187 -17.53 5.72 -11.18
N SER A 188 -18.10 6.90 -11.39
CA SER A 188 -18.51 7.37 -12.72
C SER A 188 -17.33 7.75 -13.62
N ALA A 189 -16.24 8.16 -13.01
CA ALA A 189 -15.02 8.51 -13.72
C ALA A 189 -14.15 7.29 -14.06
N ALA A 190 -14.35 6.11 -13.48
CA ALA A 190 -13.61 4.91 -13.80
C ALA A 190 -13.96 4.36 -15.19
N ASP A 191 -13.02 3.65 -15.82
CA ASP A 191 -13.28 3.00 -17.12
C ASP A 191 -14.22 1.79 -16.93
N HIS A 192 -14.08 1.09 -15.79
CA HIS A 192 -14.88 -0.07 -15.43
C HIS A 192 -15.20 -0.08 -13.94
N GLN A 193 -16.44 -0.39 -13.60
CA GLN A 193 -16.84 -0.76 -12.25
C GLN A 193 -16.75 -2.28 -12.12
N ILE A 194 -16.00 -2.75 -11.14
CA ILE A 194 -15.67 -4.17 -10.98
C ILE A 194 -16.15 -4.65 -9.61
N ARG A 195 -16.81 -5.80 -9.57
CA ARG A 195 -17.13 -6.50 -8.33
C ARG A 195 -16.36 -7.80 -8.19
N ILE A 196 -16.03 -8.15 -6.96
CA ILE A 196 -15.56 -9.49 -6.61
C ILE A 196 -16.82 -10.31 -6.30
N PRO A 197 -17.08 -11.43 -7.01
CA PRO A 197 -18.23 -12.28 -6.68
C PRO A 197 -18.08 -12.86 -5.27
N ILE A 198 -19.09 -12.63 -4.44
CA ILE A 198 -19.22 -13.13 -3.07
C ILE A 198 -20.61 -13.75 -2.87
N ALA A 199 -20.85 -14.42 -1.75
CA ALA A 199 -22.15 -14.98 -1.41
C ALA A 199 -23.21 -13.87 -1.31
N HIS A 200 -24.44 -14.18 -1.75
CA HIS A 200 -25.54 -13.19 -1.85
C HIS A 200 -26.00 -12.62 -0.50
N ASP A 201 -25.73 -13.30 0.59
CA ASP A 201 -26.06 -12.91 1.96
C ASP A 201 -24.95 -12.13 2.67
N VAL A 202 -23.89 -11.77 1.94
CA VAL A 202 -22.75 -10.98 2.44
C VAL A 202 -22.70 -9.66 1.69
N ASP A 203 -22.77 -8.54 2.41
CA ASP A 203 -22.82 -7.20 1.81
C ASP A 203 -21.51 -6.77 1.15
N SER A 204 -20.38 -7.08 1.75
CA SER A 204 -19.06 -6.69 1.24
C SER A 204 -17.91 -7.45 1.91
N LEU A 205 -16.72 -7.36 1.34
CA LEU A 205 -15.46 -7.78 1.96
C LEU A 205 -14.78 -6.59 2.66
N ASN A 206 -14.00 -6.87 3.70
CA ASN A 206 -13.02 -5.91 4.18
C ASN A 206 -12.13 -5.48 3.01
N VAL A 207 -11.81 -4.18 2.92
CA VAL A 207 -11.07 -3.59 1.79
C VAL A 207 -9.69 -4.21 1.58
N GLY A 208 -8.99 -4.59 2.66
CA GLY A 208 -7.70 -5.27 2.57
C GLY A 208 -7.81 -6.67 1.93
N HIS A 209 -8.89 -7.41 2.26
CA HIS A 209 -9.18 -8.70 1.63
C HIS A 209 -9.61 -8.55 0.18
N ALA A 210 -10.48 -7.57 -0.13
CA ALA A 210 -10.88 -7.26 -1.49
C ALA A 210 -9.67 -6.91 -2.37
N ALA A 211 -8.77 -6.07 -1.86
CA ALA A 211 -7.54 -5.72 -2.56
C ALA A 211 -6.64 -6.94 -2.82
N ALA A 212 -6.45 -7.81 -1.82
CA ALA A 212 -5.65 -9.02 -1.97
C ALA A 212 -6.20 -9.96 -3.06
N VAL A 213 -7.52 -10.18 -3.09
CA VAL A 213 -8.20 -10.97 -4.14
C VAL A 213 -8.02 -10.33 -5.51
N ALA A 214 -8.24 -9.02 -5.61
CA ALA A 214 -8.09 -8.28 -6.86
C ALA A 214 -6.64 -8.34 -7.38
N PHE A 215 -5.66 -8.16 -6.51
CA PHE A 215 -4.25 -8.26 -6.87
C PHE A 215 -3.89 -9.66 -7.37
N ALA A 216 -4.32 -10.70 -6.68
CA ALA A 216 -4.06 -12.09 -7.07
C ALA A 216 -4.67 -12.43 -8.44
N LEU A 217 -5.94 -12.05 -8.68
CA LEU A 217 -6.65 -12.38 -9.92
C LEU A 217 -6.20 -11.55 -11.13
N THR A 218 -5.63 -10.37 -10.92
CA THR A 218 -5.08 -9.51 -11.97
C THR A 218 -3.58 -9.70 -12.19
N THR A 219 -2.91 -10.59 -11.44
CA THR A 219 -1.49 -10.92 -11.66
C THR A 219 -1.32 -11.63 -13.01
N PRO A 220 -0.40 -11.17 -13.90
CA PRO A 220 -0.11 -11.85 -15.14
C PRO A 220 0.35 -13.30 -14.89
N ARG A 221 -0.15 -14.21 -15.69
CA ARG A 221 0.22 -15.64 -15.66
C ARG A 221 1.38 -15.90 -16.58
#